data_41f43892e6d081ee65df40d0029cb9eb
#
_entry.id   41f43892e6d081ee65df40d0029cb9eb
#
_cell.length_a   1.000
_cell.length_b   1.000
_cell.length_c   1.000
_cell.angle_alpha   90.00
_cell.angle_beta   90.00
_cell.angle_gamma   90.00
#
_symmetry.space_group_name_H-M   'P 1'
#
loop_
_entity.id
_entity.type
_entity.pdbx_description
1 polymer ?
#
loop_
_entity_poly.entity_id
_entity_poly.type
_entity_poly.pdbx_seq_one_letter_code
_entity_poly.pdbx_strand_id
1 'polypeptide(L)'
;MTWSHQATSQEQRFPIAAISNESRLVFPSPKDLDRAWDLGIFYLKIPDNLDLDGARRFGGELIAPDSPYRQIPKYGELEGFIALENNQQTKLALRRHNWDQHYPAAIAEFGRQLDQIGITILREVFHQSGIPETVWDRASGGYSAGAGTAFLNF
;
A
#
# COMPACT_ATOMS: atom_id res chain seq x y z
N MET A 1 -40.16 -11.01 -20.55
CA MET A 1 -39.41 -11.62 -19.44
C MET A 1 -38.57 -10.53 -18.81
N THR A 2 -39.06 -9.95 -17.71
CA THR A 2 -38.39 -8.88 -16.97
C THR A 2 -37.61 -9.50 -15.83
N TRP A 3 -36.27 -9.38 -15.91
CA TRP A 3 -35.39 -9.77 -14.83
C TRP A 3 -35.44 -8.68 -13.75
N SER A 4 -36.19 -8.91 -12.70
CA SER A 4 -36.14 -8.09 -11.49
C SER A 4 -34.95 -8.55 -10.65
N HIS A 5 -33.81 -7.90 -10.81
CA HIS A 5 -32.75 -7.95 -9.81
C HIS A 5 -33.17 -7.13 -8.59
N GLN A 6 -33.87 -7.75 -7.67
CA GLN A 6 -33.83 -7.30 -6.28
C GLN A 6 -32.47 -7.70 -5.72
N ALA A 7 -31.49 -6.80 -5.83
CA ALA A 7 -30.28 -6.88 -5.06
C ALA A 7 -30.64 -6.72 -3.58
N THR A 8 -30.54 -7.78 -2.82
CA THR A 8 -30.54 -7.76 -1.37
C THR A 8 -29.26 -7.04 -0.91
N SER A 9 -29.41 -5.72 -0.72
CA SER A 9 -28.31 -4.77 -0.55
C SER A 9 -27.71 -4.73 0.86
N GLN A 10 -27.70 -5.81 1.64
CA GLN A 10 -27.18 -5.81 2.99
C GLN A 10 -26.05 -6.80 3.31
N GLU A 11 -25.68 -7.71 2.40
CA GLU A 11 -24.87 -8.86 2.82
C GLU A 11 -23.41 -8.89 2.35
N GLN A 12 -22.88 -7.93 1.60
CA GLN A 12 -21.51 -8.00 1.12
C GLN A 12 -20.71 -6.70 1.24
N ARG A 13 -20.91 -5.94 2.30
CA ARG A 13 -19.92 -4.88 2.58
C ARG A 13 -18.74 -5.51 3.31
N PHE A 14 -17.55 -5.43 2.70
CA PHE A 14 -16.32 -5.76 3.40
C PHE A 14 -16.17 -4.89 4.65
N PRO A 15 -15.61 -5.42 5.74
CA PRO A 15 -15.31 -4.63 6.92
C PRO A 15 -14.42 -3.44 6.58
N ILE A 16 -14.61 -2.34 7.30
CA ILE A 16 -13.81 -1.12 7.11
C ILE A 16 -13.00 -0.91 8.38
N ALA A 17 -11.68 -0.95 8.23
CA ALA A 17 -10.74 -0.61 9.29
C ALA A 17 -10.25 0.84 9.16
N ALA A 18 -9.69 1.37 10.22
CA ALA A 18 -8.96 2.64 10.22
C ALA A 18 -7.64 2.50 10.98
N ILE A 19 -6.69 3.39 10.70
CA ILE A 19 -5.49 3.55 11.52
C ILE A 19 -5.80 4.58 12.59
N SER A 20 -5.63 4.20 13.86
CA SER A 20 -5.78 5.11 15.00
C SER A 20 -4.58 6.05 15.14
N ASN A 21 -4.74 7.10 15.96
CA ASN A 21 -3.64 8.03 16.30
C ASN A 21 -2.45 7.33 16.99
N GLU A 22 -2.69 6.17 17.57
CA GLU A 22 -1.66 5.33 18.20
C GLU A 22 -0.99 4.36 17.20
N SER A 23 -1.21 4.55 15.91
CA SER A 23 -0.72 3.67 14.84
C SER A 23 -1.14 2.22 15.00
N ARG A 24 -2.41 2.00 15.36
CA ARG A 24 -3.02 0.67 15.46
C ARG A 24 -4.13 0.50 14.43
N LEU A 25 -4.27 -0.70 13.89
CA LEU A 25 -5.42 -1.06 13.06
C LEU A 25 -6.64 -1.27 13.96
N VAL A 26 -7.71 -0.55 13.69
CA VAL A 26 -8.95 -0.61 14.48
C VAL A 26 -10.15 -0.87 13.59
N PHE A 27 -11.04 -1.73 14.06
CA PHE A 27 -12.34 -2.01 13.44
C PHE A 27 -13.45 -1.42 14.30
N PRO A 28 -14.59 -1.03 13.71
CA PRO A 28 -15.73 -0.45 14.44
C PRO A 28 -16.31 -1.40 15.51
N SER A 29 -16.19 -2.70 15.28
CA SER A 29 -16.65 -3.72 16.22
C SER A 29 -15.78 -4.99 16.18
N PRO A 30 -15.77 -5.83 17.24
CA PRO A 30 -15.13 -7.15 17.21
C PRO A 30 -15.66 -8.03 16.04
N LYS A 31 -16.96 -7.95 15.73
CA LYS A 31 -17.55 -8.71 14.62
C LYS A 31 -16.97 -8.31 13.25
N ASP A 32 -16.61 -7.04 13.06
CA ASP A 32 -15.97 -6.59 11.82
C ASP A 32 -14.55 -7.13 11.73
N LEU A 33 -13.84 -7.20 12.85
CA LEU A 33 -12.52 -7.82 12.92
C LEU A 33 -12.61 -9.31 12.57
N ASP A 34 -13.49 -10.08 13.24
CA ASP A 34 -13.70 -11.51 12.98
C ASP A 34 -14.03 -11.74 11.49
N ARG A 35 -14.94 -10.92 10.95
CA ARG A 35 -15.32 -11.00 9.53
C ARG A 35 -14.17 -10.70 8.60
N ALA A 36 -13.30 -9.72 8.93
CA ALA A 36 -12.12 -9.41 8.14
C ALA A 36 -11.16 -10.61 8.09
N TRP A 37 -10.99 -11.32 9.21
CA TRP A 37 -10.20 -12.53 9.28
C TRP A 37 -10.80 -13.68 8.45
N ASP A 38 -12.09 -13.93 8.59
CA ASP A 38 -12.78 -14.99 7.85
C ASP A 38 -12.71 -14.78 6.34
N LEU A 39 -12.84 -13.52 5.90
CA LEU A 39 -12.80 -13.16 4.48
C LEU A 39 -11.37 -13.00 3.92
N GLY A 40 -10.38 -12.77 4.78
CA GLY A 40 -9.02 -12.42 4.37
C GLY A 40 -8.91 -11.06 3.68
N ILE A 41 -9.94 -10.19 3.78
CA ILE A 41 -10.01 -8.89 3.12
C ILE A 41 -10.83 -7.89 3.92
N PHE A 42 -10.41 -6.63 3.87
CA PHE A 42 -11.14 -5.47 4.40
C PHE A 42 -10.79 -4.21 3.61
N TYR A 43 -11.60 -3.17 3.76
CA TYR A 43 -11.27 -1.82 3.30
C TYR A 43 -10.55 -1.05 4.41
N LEU A 44 -9.57 -0.25 4.03
CA LEU A 44 -8.93 0.69 4.94
C LEU A 44 -9.48 2.10 4.68
N LYS A 45 -9.98 2.76 5.73
CA LYS A 45 -10.24 4.18 5.66
C LYS A 45 -8.92 4.91 5.46
N ILE A 46 -8.80 5.63 4.35
CA ILE A 46 -7.59 6.35 4.01
C ILE A 46 -7.36 7.45 5.05
N PRO A 47 -6.16 7.54 5.66
CA PRO A 47 -5.80 8.63 6.54
C PRO A 47 -5.88 9.99 5.83
N ASP A 48 -6.40 11.01 6.52
CA ASP A 48 -6.64 12.34 5.94
C ASP A 48 -5.34 13.05 5.51
N ASN A 49 -4.20 12.65 6.08
CA ASN A 49 -2.88 13.19 5.75
C ASN A 49 -2.18 12.50 4.56
N LEU A 50 -2.82 11.50 3.95
CA LEU A 50 -2.27 10.81 2.78
C LEU A 50 -2.63 11.54 1.49
N ASP A 51 -1.63 12.14 0.80
CA ASP A 51 -1.84 12.91 -0.43
C ASP A 51 -2.06 12.03 -1.67
N LEU A 52 -3.26 11.51 -1.79
CA LEU A 52 -3.66 10.71 -2.96
C LEU A 52 -3.69 11.52 -4.26
N ASP A 53 -4.05 12.79 -4.19
CA ASP A 53 -4.13 13.63 -5.38
C ASP A 53 -2.73 13.98 -5.90
N GLY A 54 -1.78 14.21 -5.01
CA GLY A 54 -0.36 14.31 -5.35
C GLY A 54 0.17 13.05 -6.02
N ALA A 55 -0.14 11.89 -5.46
CA ALA A 55 0.26 10.61 -6.04
C ALA A 55 -0.36 10.38 -7.43
N ARG A 56 -1.64 10.74 -7.63
CA ARG A 56 -2.30 10.65 -8.95
C ARG A 56 -1.68 11.58 -9.98
N ARG A 57 -1.39 12.84 -9.61
CA ARG A 57 -0.70 13.78 -10.51
C ARG A 57 0.66 13.25 -10.91
N PHE A 58 1.43 12.76 -9.94
CA PHE A 58 2.72 12.15 -10.22
C PHE A 58 2.61 10.95 -11.17
N GLY A 59 1.63 10.06 -10.98
CA GLY A 59 1.35 8.96 -11.90
C GLY A 59 1.09 9.46 -13.34
N GLY A 60 0.35 10.58 -13.50
CA GLY A 60 0.14 11.22 -14.80
C GLY A 60 1.43 11.76 -15.43
N GLU A 61 2.29 12.39 -14.62
CA GLU A 61 3.59 12.88 -15.07
C GLU A 61 4.53 11.75 -15.48
N LEU A 62 4.48 10.63 -14.75
CA LEU A 62 5.32 9.49 -15.01
C LEU A 62 5.08 8.86 -16.39
N ILE A 63 3.82 8.77 -16.81
CA ILE A 63 3.45 8.16 -18.10
C ILE A 63 3.60 9.10 -19.29
N ALA A 64 3.83 10.40 -19.06
CA ALA A 64 4.02 11.38 -20.13
C ALA A 64 5.17 10.97 -21.07
N PRO A 65 5.04 11.20 -22.39
CA PRO A 65 6.09 10.83 -23.36
C PRO A 65 7.45 11.46 -23.08
N ASP A 66 7.46 12.66 -22.52
CA ASP A 66 8.64 13.45 -22.18
C ASP A 66 9.01 13.38 -20.68
N SER A 67 8.47 12.41 -19.96
CA SER A 67 8.72 12.24 -18.52
C SER A 67 10.21 12.12 -18.23
N PRO A 68 10.76 12.94 -17.32
CA PRO A 68 12.16 12.84 -16.90
C PRO A 68 12.47 11.52 -16.18
N TYR A 69 11.47 10.86 -15.64
CA TYR A 69 11.61 9.59 -14.92
C TYR A 69 11.98 8.43 -15.84
N ARG A 70 11.79 8.57 -17.15
CA ARG A 70 12.23 7.59 -18.18
C ARG A 70 13.73 7.38 -18.20
N GLN A 71 14.50 8.33 -17.68
CA GLN A 71 15.95 8.27 -17.63
C GLN A 71 16.48 7.56 -16.39
N ILE A 72 15.60 7.21 -15.44
CA ILE A 72 16.00 6.45 -14.24
C ILE A 72 16.44 5.05 -14.67
N PRO A 73 17.71 4.67 -14.37
CA PRO A 73 18.25 3.41 -14.81
C PRO A 73 17.55 2.24 -14.15
N LYS A 74 17.60 1.09 -14.79
CA LYS A 74 17.25 -0.18 -14.14
C LYS A 74 18.34 -0.56 -13.16
N TYR A 75 17.95 -0.82 -11.92
CA TYR A 75 18.83 -1.33 -10.85
C TYR A 75 18.72 -2.86 -10.68
N GLY A 76 18.05 -3.53 -11.64
CA GLY A 76 17.75 -4.95 -11.65
C GLY A 76 16.53 -5.25 -12.50
N GLU A 77 16.00 -6.46 -12.39
CA GLU A 77 14.83 -6.87 -13.20
C GLU A 77 13.55 -6.14 -12.81
N LEU A 78 13.41 -5.78 -11.53
CA LEU A 78 12.17 -5.25 -10.96
C LEU A 78 12.29 -3.80 -10.48
N GLU A 79 13.44 -3.17 -10.58
CA GLU A 79 13.69 -1.83 -10.04
C GLU A 79 14.15 -0.86 -11.14
N GLY A 80 13.59 0.36 -11.11
CA GLY A 80 13.84 1.42 -12.07
C GLY A 80 12.63 1.72 -12.92
N PHE A 81 12.84 2.49 -14.00
CA PHE A 81 11.80 2.75 -14.99
C PHE A 81 11.63 1.54 -15.91
N ILE A 82 10.44 1.00 -15.99
CA ILE A 82 10.12 -0.19 -16.76
C ILE A 82 8.95 0.14 -17.70
N ALA A 83 9.21 0.11 -19.00
CA ALA A 83 8.19 0.16 -20.04
C ALA A 83 8.02 -1.23 -20.65
N LEU A 84 6.83 -1.78 -20.58
CA LEU A 84 6.47 -3.08 -21.15
C LEU A 84 5.71 -2.83 -22.46
N GLU A 85 6.40 -2.92 -23.59
CA GLU A 85 5.84 -2.62 -24.90
C GLU A 85 4.59 -3.44 -25.24
N ASN A 86 4.58 -4.72 -24.89
CA ASN A 86 3.49 -5.65 -25.22
C ASN A 86 2.23 -5.47 -24.35
N ASN A 87 2.34 -4.85 -23.17
CA ASN A 87 1.23 -4.71 -22.22
C ASN A 87 0.78 -3.27 -22.03
N GLN A 88 1.37 -2.33 -22.77
CA GLN A 88 1.11 -0.89 -22.60
C GLN A 88 1.25 -0.41 -21.15
N GLN A 89 2.06 -1.10 -20.36
CA GLN A 89 2.32 -0.75 -18.97
C GLN A 89 3.65 -0.01 -18.86
N THR A 90 3.57 1.13 -18.22
CA THR A 90 4.75 1.87 -17.79
C THR A 90 4.71 1.93 -16.28
N LYS A 91 5.82 1.61 -15.64
CA LYS A 91 5.92 1.72 -14.18
C LYS A 91 7.28 2.25 -13.77
N LEU A 92 7.30 2.95 -12.66
CA LEU A 92 8.51 3.26 -11.91
C LEU A 92 8.44 2.52 -10.58
N ALA A 93 9.34 1.59 -10.38
CA ALA A 93 9.42 0.78 -9.18
C ALA A 93 10.77 1.04 -8.51
N LEU A 94 10.77 1.62 -7.32
CA LEU A 94 12.00 1.92 -6.58
C LEU A 94 11.93 1.35 -5.17
N ARG A 95 13.04 0.80 -4.71
CA ARG A 95 13.22 0.41 -3.31
C ARG A 95 13.35 1.65 -2.44
N ARG A 96 12.98 1.52 -1.18
CA ARG A 96 12.94 2.62 -0.21
C ARG A 96 14.21 3.46 -0.15
N HIS A 97 15.39 2.83 -0.20
CA HIS A 97 16.66 3.56 -0.14
C HIS A 97 16.94 4.47 -1.34
N ASN A 98 16.20 4.28 -2.44
CA ASN A 98 16.29 5.08 -3.65
C ASN A 98 15.19 6.15 -3.76
N TRP A 99 14.21 6.18 -2.84
CA TRP A 99 13.09 7.11 -2.95
C TRP A 99 13.51 8.57 -2.91
N ASP A 100 14.33 8.96 -1.95
CA ASP A 100 14.77 10.35 -1.78
C ASP A 100 15.67 10.83 -2.91
N GLN A 101 16.29 9.92 -3.66
CA GLN A 101 17.13 10.25 -4.80
C GLN A 101 16.33 10.49 -6.08
N HIS A 102 15.22 9.77 -6.27
CA HIS A 102 14.55 9.67 -7.56
C HIS A 102 13.10 10.16 -7.54
N TYR A 103 12.41 10.12 -6.41
CA TYR A 103 11.07 10.66 -6.29
C TYR A 103 11.09 12.10 -5.80
N PRO A 104 10.10 12.93 -6.20
CA PRO A 104 9.82 14.19 -5.51
C PRO A 104 9.62 13.96 -4.02
N ALA A 105 10.05 14.88 -3.17
CA ALA A 105 9.98 14.72 -1.71
C ALA A 105 8.57 14.36 -1.21
N ALA A 106 7.52 14.95 -1.81
CA ALA A 106 6.12 14.63 -1.47
C ALA A 106 5.76 13.17 -1.80
N ILE A 107 6.30 12.61 -2.88
CA ILE A 107 6.04 11.23 -3.29
C ILE A 107 6.85 10.26 -2.42
N ALA A 108 8.09 10.59 -2.09
CA ALA A 108 8.88 9.80 -1.15
C ALA A 108 8.20 9.77 0.24
N GLU A 109 7.62 10.88 0.69
CA GLU A 109 6.85 10.94 1.93
C GLU A 109 5.57 10.14 1.86
N PHE A 110 4.81 10.23 0.76
CA PHE A 110 3.65 9.39 0.50
C PHE A 110 4.02 7.89 0.59
N GLY A 111 5.15 7.50 0.00
CA GLY A 111 5.67 6.14 0.10
C GLY A 111 5.96 5.72 1.54
N ARG A 112 6.58 6.58 2.35
CA ARG A 112 6.84 6.32 3.77
C ARG A 112 5.57 6.14 4.58
N GLN A 113 4.54 6.93 4.30
CA GLN A 113 3.24 6.81 4.95
C GLN A 113 2.54 5.49 4.59
N LEU A 114 2.56 5.09 3.31
CA LEU A 114 2.03 3.79 2.89
C LEU A 114 2.79 2.63 3.54
N ASP A 115 4.11 2.71 3.62
CA ASP A 115 4.95 1.72 4.28
C ASP A 115 4.59 1.58 5.77
N GLN A 116 4.40 2.71 6.47
CA GLN A 116 3.96 2.72 7.87
C GLN A 116 2.57 2.10 8.04
N ILE A 117 1.64 2.37 7.14
CA ILE A 117 0.32 1.73 7.12
C ILE A 117 0.47 0.21 6.95
N GLY A 118 1.28 -0.23 6.00
CA GLY A 118 1.57 -1.64 5.77
C GLY A 118 2.15 -2.34 7.01
N ILE A 119 3.11 -1.72 7.67
CA ILE A 119 3.70 -2.22 8.92
C ILE A 119 2.62 -2.35 10.01
N THR A 120 1.76 -1.35 10.14
CA THR A 120 0.68 -1.36 11.15
C THR A 120 -0.29 -2.52 10.91
N ILE A 121 -0.69 -2.75 9.66
CA ILE A 121 -1.55 -3.86 9.29
C ILE A 121 -0.87 -5.20 9.59
N LEU A 122 0.37 -5.38 9.18
CA LEU A 122 1.10 -6.62 9.38
C LEU A 122 1.33 -6.93 10.87
N ARG A 123 1.65 -5.92 11.69
CA ARG A 123 1.75 -6.10 13.15
C ARG A 123 0.46 -6.59 13.75
N GLU A 124 -0.68 -6.03 13.34
CA GLU A 124 -1.98 -6.49 13.81
C GLU A 124 -2.25 -7.94 13.37
N VAL A 125 -1.94 -8.29 12.11
CA VAL A 125 -2.04 -9.68 11.63
C VAL A 125 -1.23 -10.65 12.50
N PHE A 126 0.02 -10.31 12.82
CA PHE A 126 0.87 -11.14 13.67
C PHE A 126 0.31 -11.23 15.08
N HIS A 127 -0.12 -10.11 15.66
CA HIS A 127 -0.72 -10.07 16.99
C HIS A 127 -1.97 -10.97 17.09
N GLN A 128 -2.89 -10.84 16.15
CA GLN A 128 -4.13 -11.64 16.10
C GLN A 128 -3.84 -13.13 15.84
N SER A 129 -2.77 -13.44 15.14
CA SER A 129 -2.32 -14.81 14.91
C SER A 129 -1.59 -15.43 16.13
N GLY A 130 -1.46 -14.69 17.23
CA GLY A 130 -0.74 -15.12 18.43
C GLY A 130 0.77 -15.22 18.26
N ILE A 131 1.31 -14.58 17.21
CA ILE A 131 2.75 -14.56 16.93
C ILE A 131 3.40 -13.46 17.77
N PRO A 132 4.41 -13.77 18.61
CA PRO A 132 5.09 -12.78 19.43
C PRO A 132 5.77 -11.69 18.61
N GLU A 133 5.79 -10.45 19.11
CA GLU A 133 6.42 -9.31 18.43
C GLU A 133 7.92 -9.55 18.16
N THR A 134 8.61 -10.27 19.02
CA THR A 134 10.02 -10.66 18.84
C THR A 134 10.24 -11.53 17.60
N VAL A 135 9.24 -12.32 17.19
CA VAL A 135 9.27 -13.10 15.96
C VAL A 135 9.06 -12.19 14.75
N TRP A 136 8.14 -11.23 14.87
CA TRP A 136 7.94 -10.19 13.87
C TRP A 136 9.24 -9.40 13.61
N ASP A 137 9.87 -8.88 14.66
CA ASP A 137 11.10 -8.10 14.55
C ASP A 137 12.21 -8.90 13.86
N ARG A 138 12.32 -10.18 14.16
CA ARG A 138 13.29 -11.06 13.52
C ARG A 138 12.96 -11.35 12.06
N ALA A 139 11.69 -11.62 11.76
CA ALA A 139 11.22 -11.93 10.40
C ALA A 139 11.29 -10.71 9.47
N SER A 140 11.01 -9.52 10.00
CA SER A 140 11.04 -8.26 9.26
C SER A 140 12.44 -7.69 9.06
N GLY A 141 13.48 -8.31 9.65
CA GLY A 141 14.85 -7.83 9.55
C GLY A 141 15.07 -6.46 10.17
N GLY A 142 14.30 -6.11 11.21
CA GLY A 142 14.34 -4.79 11.83
C GLY A 142 13.66 -3.73 10.98
N TYR A 143 12.51 -4.04 10.45
CA TYR A 143 11.67 -3.18 9.59
C TYR A 143 11.47 -1.76 10.16
N SER A 144 11.56 -1.60 11.47
CA SER A 144 11.57 -0.31 12.16
C SER A 144 12.74 0.59 11.76
N ALA A 145 13.83 0.03 11.22
CA ALA A 145 15.05 0.76 10.91
C ALA A 145 15.15 1.28 9.46
N GLY A 146 14.10 1.15 8.66
CA GLY A 146 14.11 1.67 7.29
C GLY A 146 14.93 0.88 6.28
N ALA A 147 15.46 -0.28 6.68
CA ALA A 147 16.23 -1.17 5.82
C ALA A 147 15.36 -2.14 4.99
N GLY A 148 14.05 -1.91 4.98
CA GLY A 148 13.09 -2.81 4.33
C GLY A 148 13.24 -2.87 2.82
N THR A 149 12.77 -3.99 2.27
CA THR A 149 12.61 -4.24 0.84
C THR A 149 11.34 -3.60 0.26
N ALA A 150 10.80 -2.57 0.92
CA ALA A 150 9.60 -1.89 0.46
C ALA A 150 9.82 -1.26 -0.93
N PHE A 151 8.86 -1.53 -1.82
CA PHE A 151 8.80 -0.93 -3.14
C PHE A 151 7.62 0.02 -3.21
N LEU A 152 7.84 1.17 -3.81
CA LEU A 152 6.77 2.06 -4.25
C LEU A 152 6.69 1.97 -5.77
N ASN A 153 5.53 1.53 -6.26
CA ASN A 153 5.25 1.36 -7.69
C ASN A 153 4.20 2.39 -8.13
N PHE A 154 4.45 3.05 -9.25
CA PHE A 154 3.50 3.91 -9.94
C PHE A 154 3.29 3.43 -11.36
#